data_bb773cb9a126f0ddabc2f01a0a458cf3
#
_entry.id   bb773cb9a126f0ddabc2f01a0a458cf3
#
_cell.length_a   1.000
_cell.length_b   1.000
_cell.length_c   1.000
_cell.angle_alpha   90.00
_cell.angle_beta   90.00
_cell.angle_gamma   90.00
#
_symmetry.space_group_name_H-M   'P 1'
#
loop_
_entity.id
_entity.type
_entity.pdbx_description
1 polymer ?
#
loop_
_entity_poly.entity_id
_entity_poly.type
_entity_poly.pdbx_seq_one_letter_code
_entity_poly.pdbx_strand_id
1 'polypeptide(L)'
;GAPWRIDIGTGGPHALIAGRTGRGKSELMVSWITALCALYPPERVVLLLADFKGGTAFAALAELPHDVGMITDLDASGASRALESLRAELRWREARLADADARDIADGRVDMPRLIVVIDEFAALLAQHPELDELFADVAARGRALGVHLMLGTQRAAGTVRDGLLANIPLRLCLRVVDE
;
A
#
# COMPACT_ATOMS: atom_id res chain seq x y z
N GLY A 1 25.15 -12.14 9.20
CA GLY A 1 24.93 -11.19 8.12
C GLY A 1 24.51 -9.84 8.64
N ALA A 2 24.78 -8.77 7.91
CA ALA A 2 24.33 -7.44 8.32
C ALA A 2 22.79 -7.36 8.24
N PRO A 3 22.13 -6.61 9.15
CA PRO A 3 20.69 -6.43 9.09
C PRO A 3 20.31 -5.67 7.81
N TRP A 4 19.32 -6.18 7.10
CA TRP A 4 18.77 -5.49 5.93
C TRP A 4 17.69 -4.49 6.40
N ARG A 5 17.84 -3.24 6.06
CA ARG A 5 16.89 -2.18 6.40
C ARG A 5 16.09 -1.79 5.17
N ILE A 6 14.78 -1.76 5.32
CA ILE A 6 13.85 -1.26 4.29
C ILE A 6 13.34 0.09 4.77
N ASP A 7 13.63 1.14 4.02
CA ASP A 7 13.14 2.49 4.28
C ASP A 7 12.13 2.86 3.19
N ILE A 8 10.85 2.86 3.57
CA ILE A 8 9.75 3.24 2.67
C ILE A 8 9.64 4.76 2.45
N GLY A 9 10.36 5.57 3.22
CA GLY A 9 10.39 7.02 3.06
C GLY A 9 11.32 7.46 1.92
N THR A 10 12.55 6.96 1.91
CA THR A 10 13.61 7.41 1.00
C THR A 10 14.06 6.36 -0.01
N GLY A 11 14.12 5.10 0.41
CA GLY A 11 14.71 4.00 -0.37
C GLY A 11 13.73 3.24 -1.25
N GLY A 12 12.41 3.36 -1.00
CA GLY A 12 11.39 2.65 -1.76
C GLY A 12 10.00 3.00 -1.27
N PRO A 13 9.40 4.09 -1.81
CA PRO A 13 8.11 4.57 -1.32
C PRO A 13 6.97 3.56 -1.49
N HIS A 14 7.13 2.60 -2.39
CA HIS A 14 6.16 1.55 -2.68
C HIS A 14 6.85 0.20 -2.77
N ALA A 15 6.14 -0.85 -2.38
CA ALA A 15 6.63 -2.22 -2.39
C ALA A 15 5.69 -3.16 -3.15
N LEU A 16 6.26 -4.02 -3.98
CA LEU A 16 5.58 -5.16 -4.59
C LEU A 16 6.17 -6.45 -4.02
N ILE A 17 5.31 -7.31 -3.48
CA ILE A 17 5.70 -8.58 -2.90
C ILE A 17 5.05 -9.70 -3.70
N ALA A 18 5.85 -10.40 -4.50
CA ALA A 18 5.41 -11.52 -5.29
C ALA A 18 5.67 -12.84 -4.56
N GLY A 19 4.74 -13.77 -4.65
CA GLY A 19 4.92 -15.10 -4.05
C GLY A 19 3.65 -15.94 -4.14
N ARG A 20 3.81 -17.25 -4.39
CA ARG A 20 2.67 -18.21 -4.43
C ARG A 20 2.02 -18.36 -3.07
N THR A 21 0.78 -18.83 -3.07
CA THR A 21 0.04 -19.24 -1.86
C THR A 21 0.88 -20.19 -1.01
N GLY A 22 0.89 -19.99 0.31
CA GLY A 22 1.63 -20.83 1.26
C GLY A 22 3.16 -20.61 1.25
N ARG A 23 3.67 -19.56 0.63
CA ARG A 23 5.13 -19.25 0.59
C ARG A 23 5.51 -18.06 1.46
N GLY A 24 4.67 -17.68 2.40
CA GLY A 24 4.98 -16.67 3.40
C GLY A 24 4.77 -15.22 2.96
N LYS A 25 4.08 -14.95 1.81
CA LYS A 25 3.80 -13.59 1.34
C LYS A 25 3.03 -12.77 2.38
N SER A 26 1.87 -13.25 2.80
CA SER A 26 1.02 -12.56 3.79
C SER A 26 1.73 -12.48 5.15
N GLU A 27 2.46 -13.51 5.57
CA GLU A 27 3.26 -13.50 6.79
C GLU A 27 4.36 -12.41 6.76
N LEU A 28 5.05 -12.26 5.61
CA LEU A 28 6.03 -11.20 5.44
C LEU A 28 5.37 -9.82 5.52
N MET A 29 4.22 -9.64 4.86
CA MET A 29 3.48 -8.37 4.89
C MET A 29 3.02 -8.04 6.32
N VAL A 30 2.41 -8.99 7.02
CA VAL A 30 1.98 -8.82 8.41
C VAL A 30 3.15 -8.51 9.33
N SER A 31 4.26 -9.26 9.23
CA SER A 31 5.45 -9.03 10.04
C SER A 31 6.03 -7.63 9.80
N TRP A 32 6.10 -7.19 8.57
CA TRP A 32 6.60 -5.87 8.22
C TRP A 32 5.71 -4.76 8.77
N ILE A 33 4.38 -4.87 8.57
CA ILE A 33 3.41 -3.90 9.09
C ILE A 33 3.45 -3.85 10.61
N THR A 34 3.48 -5.01 11.27
CA THR A 34 3.58 -5.09 12.73
C THR A 34 4.85 -4.39 13.24
N ALA A 35 5.98 -4.57 12.56
CA ALA A 35 7.21 -3.87 12.91
C ALA A 35 7.11 -2.35 12.75
N LEU A 36 6.42 -1.87 11.70
CA LEU A 36 6.16 -0.44 11.51
C LEU A 36 5.27 0.12 12.62
N CYS A 37 4.17 -0.56 12.95
CA CYS A 37 3.26 -0.15 14.02
C CYS A 37 3.91 -0.20 15.41
N ALA A 38 4.86 -1.11 15.63
CA ALA A 38 5.63 -1.15 16.89
C ALA A 38 6.64 0.01 17.01
N LEU A 39 7.13 0.54 15.90
CA LEU A 39 8.12 1.62 15.86
C LEU A 39 7.50 3.02 15.79
N TYR A 40 6.32 3.15 15.21
CA TYR A 40 5.67 4.44 14.94
C TYR A 40 4.23 4.44 15.46
N PRO A 41 3.81 5.45 16.21
CA PRO A 41 2.44 5.56 16.69
C PRO A 41 1.45 5.96 15.56
N PRO A 42 0.12 5.84 15.79
CA PRO A 42 -0.90 6.17 14.78
C PRO A 42 -0.83 7.60 14.23
N GLU A 43 -0.33 8.55 15.00
CA GLU A 43 -0.11 9.94 14.57
C GLU A 43 0.97 10.05 13.50
N ARG A 44 1.76 9.00 13.31
CA ARG A 44 2.87 8.96 12.33
C ARG A 44 2.61 8.01 11.17
N VAL A 45 1.88 6.91 11.41
CA VAL A 45 1.58 5.87 10.42
C VAL A 45 0.16 5.36 10.63
N VAL A 46 -0.61 5.31 9.57
CA VAL A 46 -1.93 4.69 9.52
C VAL A 46 -2.01 3.69 8.36
N LEU A 47 -2.92 2.72 8.49
CA LEU A 47 -3.06 1.59 7.57
C LEU A 47 -4.45 1.61 6.93
N LEU A 48 -4.50 1.42 5.61
CA LEU A 48 -5.70 1.02 4.90
C LEU A 48 -5.47 -0.41 4.37
N LEU A 49 -6.23 -1.36 4.89
CA LEU A 49 -6.04 -2.78 4.59
C LEU A 49 -7.05 -3.24 3.54
N ALA A 50 -6.61 -4.04 2.57
CA ALA A 50 -7.48 -4.64 1.56
C ALA A 50 -7.14 -6.13 1.39
N ASP A 51 -8.07 -6.99 1.80
CA ASP A 51 -7.93 -8.45 1.74
C ASP A 51 -9.06 -9.06 0.91
N PHE A 52 -8.72 -9.51 -0.29
CA PHE A 52 -9.66 -10.11 -1.25
C PHE A 52 -9.71 -11.65 -1.18
N LYS A 53 -9.13 -12.25 -0.14
CA LYS A 53 -9.11 -13.71 0.08
C LYS A 53 -9.89 -14.13 1.32
N GLY A 54 -11.00 -13.45 1.61
CA GLY A 54 -11.87 -13.81 2.72
C GLY A 54 -11.55 -13.16 4.06
N GLY A 55 -10.79 -12.06 4.05
CA GLY A 55 -10.62 -11.19 5.23
C GLY A 55 -9.75 -11.75 6.36
N THR A 56 -9.00 -12.83 6.12
CA THR A 56 -8.24 -13.51 7.18
C THR A 56 -6.76 -13.13 7.24
N ALA A 57 -6.20 -12.65 6.13
CA ALA A 57 -4.77 -12.37 6.05
C ALA A 57 -4.35 -11.21 6.99
N PHE A 58 -5.20 -10.21 7.14
CA PHE A 58 -4.92 -9.00 7.93
C PHE A 58 -5.82 -8.84 9.17
N ALA A 59 -6.61 -9.87 9.54
CA ALA A 59 -7.55 -9.76 10.66
C ALA A 59 -6.90 -9.26 11.96
N ALA A 60 -5.70 -9.75 12.29
CA ALA A 60 -4.97 -9.31 13.47
C ALA A 60 -4.47 -7.84 13.39
N LEU A 61 -4.32 -7.30 12.19
CA LEU A 61 -3.88 -5.91 11.98
C LEU A 61 -5.05 -4.92 12.09
N ALA A 62 -6.27 -5.36 11.78
CA ALA A 62 -7.47 -4.55 11.87
C ALA A 62 -7.84 -4.14 13.32
N GLU A 63 -7.29 -4.86 14.32
CA GLU A 63 -7.46 -4.50 15.73
C GLU A 63 -6.46 -3.44 16.22
N LEU A 64 -5.48 -3.08 15.39
CA LEU A 64 -4.49 -2.08 15.75
C LEU A 64 -5.07 -0.65 15.68
N PRO A 65 -4.67 0.25 16.57
CA PRO A 65 -5.10 1.65 16.54
C PRO A 65 -4.64 2.40 15.27
N HIS A 66 -3.78 1.79 14.46
CA HIS A 66 -3.29 2.31 13.18
C HIS A 66 -4.26 2.06 12.02
N ASP A 67 -5.20 1.12 12.17
CA ASP A 67 -6.14 0.80 11.09
C ASP A 67 -7.17 1.91 10.93
N VAL A 68 -7.28 2.44 9.71
CA VAL A 68 -8.30 3.44 9.34
C VAL A 68 -9.43 2.83 8.49
N GLY A 69 -9.30 1.57 8.12
CA GLY A 69 -10.34 0.82 7.42
C GLY A 69 -9.83 -0.47 6.80
N MET A 70 -10.70 -1.48 6.81
CA MET A 70 -10.46 -2.77 6.18
C MET A 70 -11.49 -3.04 5.07
N ILE A 71 -10.99 -3.38 3.88
CA ILE A 71 -11.81 -3.71 2.72
C ILE A 71 -11.66 -5.21 2.48
N THR A 72 -12.72 -5.98 2.67
CA THR A 72 -12.69 -7.46 2.58
C THR A 72 -13.42 -8.01 1.38
N ASP A 73 -14.42 -7.28 0.88
CA ASP A 73 -15.20 -7.66 -0.30
C ASP A 73 -15.61 -6.38 -1.01
N LEU A 74 -15.22 -6.29 -2.28
CA LEU A 74 -15.60 -5.17 -3.13
C LEU A 74 -16.70 -5.63 -4.08
N ASP A 75 -17.95 -5.49 -3.67
CA ASP A 75 -19.02 -5.32 -4.64
C ASP A 75 -18.73 -4.03 -5.45
N ALA A 76 -19.37 -3.87 -6.60
CA ALA A 76 -19.13 -2.72 -7.48
C ALA A 76 -19.30 -1.37 -6.73
N SER A 77 -20.15 -1.31 -5.71
CA SER A 77 -20.39 -0.12 -4.90
C SER A 77 -19.28 0.12 -3.87
N GLY A 78 -18.71 -0.94 -3.30
CA GLY A 78 -17.61 -0.88 -2.37
C GLY A 78 -16.31 -0.43 -3.04
N ALA A 79 -16.02 -0.95 -4.24
CA ALA A 79 -14.87 -0.53 -5.05
C ALA A 79 -14.95 0.97 -5.39
N SER A 80 -16.11 1.45 -5.85
CA SER A 80 -16.30 2.87 -6.18
C SER A 80 -16.11 3.76 -4.96
N ARG A 81 -16.66 3.39 -3.80
CA ARG A 81 -16.48 4.16 -2.56
C ARG A 81 -15.02 4.21 -2.11
N ALA A 82 -14.31 3.08 -2.15
CA ALA A 82 -12.89 3.02 -1.80
C ALA A 82 -12.04 3.89 -2.75
N LEU A 83 -12.34 3.87 -4.04
CA LEU A 83 -11.74 4.71 -5.07
C LEU A 83 -11.94 6.20 -4.77
N GLU A 84 -13.18 6.60 -4.51
CA GLU A 84 -13.52 7.98 -4.18
C GLU A 84 -12.85 8.44 -2.89
N SER A 85 -12.85 7.60 -1.86
CA SER A 85 -12.21 7.90 -0.57
C SER A 85 -10.69 8.09 -0.73
N LEU A 86 -10.01 7.22 -1.48
CA LEU A 86 -8.57 7.34 -1.69
C LEU A 86 -8.24 8.56 -2.57
N ARG A 87 -9.04 8.87 -3.59
CA ARG A 87 -8.90 10.11 -4.37
C ARG A 87 -9.14 11.36 -3.54
N ALA A 88 -10.13 11.32 -2.64
CA ALA A 88 -10.40 12.43 -1.72
C ALA A 88 -9.24 12.65 -0.76
N GLU A 89 -8.66 11.57 -0.22
CA GLU A 89 -7.49 11.62 0.65
C GLU A 89 -6.27 12.23 -0.06
N LEU A 90 -5.99 11.83 -1.31
CA LEU A 90 -4.90 12.42 -2.09
C LEU A 90 -5.09 13.92 -2.28
N ARG A 91 -6.29 14.35 -2.68
CA ARG A 91 -6.61 15.79 -2.86
C ARG A 91 -6.49 16.56 -1.54
N TRP A 92 -6.97 15.99 -0.43
CA TRP A 92 -6.87 16.61 0.88
C TRP A 92 -5.40 16.82 1.28
N ARG A 93 -4.54 15.81 1.06
CA ARG A 93 -3.10 15.90 1.35
C ARG A 93 -2.42 16.95 0.49
N GLU A 94 -2.75 17.01 -0.81
CA GLU A 94 -2.25 18.05 -1.72
C GLU A 94 -2.62 19.46 -1.24
N ALA A 95 -3.89 19.67 -0.87
CA ALA A 95 -4.35 20.95 -0.34
C ALA A 95 -3.60 21.32 0.95
N ARG A 96 -3.43 20.37 1.88
CA ARG A 96 -2.70 20.61 3.14
C ARG A 96 -1.24 21.00 2.91
N LEU A 97 -0.57 20.37 1.95
CA LEU A 97 0.80 20.72 1.57
C LEU A 97 0.86 22.10 0.92
N ALA A 98 -0.07 22.41 0.00
CA ALA A 98 -0.16 23.70 -0.66
C ALA A 98 -0.42 24.84 0.34
N ASP A 99 -1.37 24.67 1.27
CA ASP A 99 -1.69 25.65 2.31
C ASP A 99 -0.50 25.96 3.23
N ALA A 100 0.38 24.98 3.42
CA ALA A 100 1.61 25.10 4.22
C ALA A 100 2.84 25.55 3.40
N ASP A 101 2.69 25.80 2.09
CA ASP A 101 3.79 26.03 1.16
C ASP A 101 4.88 24.94 1.24
N ALA A 102 4.44 23.70 1.47
CA ALA A 102 5.31 22.53 1.57
C ALA A 102 5.34 21.75 0.25
N ARG A 103 6.50 21.21 -0.13
CA ARG A 103 6.66 20.42 -1.36
C ARG A 103 6.27 18.96 -1.18
N ASP A 104 6.52 18.44 0.01
CA ASP A 104 6.22 17.07 0.38
C ASP A 104 6.05 16.93 1.90
N ILE A 105 5.59 15.76 2.34
CA ILE A 105 5.36 15.48 3.77
C ILE A 105 6.66 15.49 4.60
N ALA A 106 7.82 15.30 4.00
CA ALA A 106 9.11 15.29 4.69
C ALA A 106 9.64 16.73 4.96
N ASP A 107 9.03 17.74 4.37
CA ASP A 107 9.33 19.16 4.63
C ASP A 107 9.11 19.54 6.11
N GLY A 108 8.26 18.79 6.81
CA GLY A 108 8.00 18.99 8.25
C GLY A 108 7.09 20.16 8.59
N ARG A 109 6.56 20.90 7.61
CA ARG A 109 5.61 22.00 7.80
C ARG A 109 4.17 21.49 7.99
N VAL A 110 3.91 20.26 7.61
CA VAL A 110 2.61 19.62 7.75
C VAL A 110 2.76 18.38 8.61
N ASP A 111 1.97 18.33 9.70
CA ASP A 111 1.89 17.13 10.54
C ASP A 111 0.69 16.28 10.08
N MET A 112 1.01 15.23 9.35
CA MET A 112 0.07 14.20 8.84
C MET A 112 0.68 12.83 8.97
N PRO A 113 -0.10 11.81 9.36
CA PRO A 113 0.40 10.44 9.33
C PRO A 113 0.68 9.97 7.89
N ARG A 114 1.68 9.13 7.72
CA ARG A 114 1.86 8.39 6.46
C ARG A 114 0.78 7.34 6.36
N LEU A 115 0.13 7.24 5.21
CA LEU A 115 -0.87 6.24 4.90
C LEU A 115 -0.21 5.08 4.15
N ILE A 116 -0.29 3.88 4.68
CA ILE A 116 0.14 2.67 3.99
C ILE A 116 -1.09 1.91 3.51
N VAL A 117 -1.25 1.83 2.20
CA VAL A 117 -2.31 1.04 1.55
C VAL A 117 -1.76 -0.36 1.30
N VAL A 118 -2.32 -1.33 1.97
CA VAL A 118 -1.86 -2.73 1.95
C VAL A 118 -2.89 -3.58 1.22
N ILE A 119 -2.45 -4.28 0.17
CA ILE A 119 -3.32 -5.13 -0.66
C ILE A 119 -2.71 -6.52 -0.76
N ASP A 120 -3.41 -7.57 -0.29
CA ASP A 120 -2.89 -8.94 -0.31
C ASP A 120 -2.82 -9.54 -1.72
N GLU A 121 -3.80 -9.28 -2.58
CA GLU A 121 -3.81 -9.82 -3.95
C GLU A 121 -4.20 -8.74 -4.97
N PHE A 122 -3.23 -7.93 -5.33
CA PHE A 122 -3.42 -6.79 -6.22
C PHE A 122 -3.88 -7.19 -7.63
N ALA A 123 -3.40 -8.33 -8.12
CA ALA A 123 -3.80 -8.85 -9.43
C ALA A 123 -5.28 -9.21 -9.47
N ALA A 124 -5.82 -9.80 -8.40
CA ALA A 124 -7.23 -10.12 -8.31
C ALA A 124 -8.11 -8.86 -8.23
N LEU A 125 -7.65 -7.85 -7.49
CA LEU A 125 -8.31 -6.55 -7.41
C LEU A 125 -8.44 -5.91 -8.80
N LEU A 126 -7.35 -5.79 -9.55
CA LEU A 126 -7.37 -5.18 -10.87
C LEU A 126 -8.15 -5.99 -11.91
N ALA A 127 -8.21 -7.32 -11.79
CA ALA A 127 -9.01 -8.16 -12.66
C ALA A 127 -10.53 -7.93 -12.47
N GLN A 128 -10.96 -7.62 -11.24
CA GLN A 128 -12.35 -7.32 -10.92
C GLN A 128 -12.69 -5.84 -11.12
N HIS A 129 -11.74 -4.95 -10.91
CA HIS A 129 -11.88 -3.49 -10.91
C HIS A 129 -10.78 -2.83 -11.74
N PRO A 130 -10.81 -2.95 -13.09
CA PRO A 130 -9.80 -2.38 -13.98
C PRO A 130 -9.67 -0.85 -13.87
N GLU A 131 -10.76 -0.18 -13.45
CA GLU A 131 -10.82 1.28 -13.24
C GLU A 131 -9.91 1.77 -12.11
N LEU A 132 -9.46 0.87 -11.23
CA LEU A 132 -8.53 1.18 -10.15
C LEU A 132 -7.08 1.34 -10.63
N ASP A 133 -6.74 0.83 -11.82
CA ASP A 133 -5.37 0.85 -12.33
C ASP A 133 -4.80 2.27 -12.44
N GLU A 134 -5.59 3.21 -12.98
CA GLU A 134 -5.18 4.62 -13.10
C GLU A 134 -4.97 5.28 -11.73
N LEU A 135 -5.83 4.97 -10.75
CA LEU A 135 -5.66 5.48 -9.40
C LEU A 135 -4.38 4.98 -8.76
N PHE A 136 -4.10 3.68 -8.84
CA PHE A 136 -2.87 3.13 -8.27
C PHE A 136 -1.62 3.61 -8.99
N ALA A 137 -1.70 3.84 -10.31
CA ALA A 137 -0.61 4.47 -11.06
C ALA A 137 -0.36 5.91 -10.58
N ASP A 138 -1.40 6.68 -10.31
CA ASP A 138 -1.31 8.03 -9.76
C ASP A 138 -0.75 8.03 -8.34
N VAL A 139 -1.22 7.14 -7.47
CA VAL A 139 -0.65 6.95 -6.12
C VAL A 139 0.83 6.57 -6.19
N ALA A 140 1.21 5.68 -7.10
CA ALA A 140 2.61 5.28 -7.25
C ALA A 140 3.51 6.42 -7.73
N ALA A 141 2.98 7.30 -8.58
CA ALA A 141 3.74 8.45 -9.10
C ALA A 141 3.91 9.57 -8.05
N ARG A 142 2.88 9.89 -7.28
CA ARG A 142 2.83 11.07 -6.40
C ARG A 142 2.82 10.76 -4.91
N GLY A 143 2.51 9.51 -4.55
CA GLY A 143 2.28 9.09 -3.16
C GLY A 143 3.45 9.38 -2.24
N ARG A 144 4.70 9.30 -2.72
CA ARG A 144 5.88 9.64 -1.92
C ARG A 144 5.80 11.05 -1.33
N ALA A 145 5.51 12.02 -2.17
CA ALA A 145 5.40 13.42 -1.74
C ALA A 145 4.21 13.63 -0.78
N LEU A 146 3.12 12.93 -1.02
CA LEU A 146 1.89 13.01 -0.22
C LEU A 146 1.93 12.14 1.05
N GLY A 147 2.98 11.33 1.24
CA GLY A 147 3.05 10.38 2.36
C GLY A 147 2.09 9.20 2.21
N VAL A 148 1.75 8.80 0.98
CA VAL A 148 0.92 7.63 0.69
C VAL A 148 1.78 6.55 0.06
N HIS A 149 1.82 5.38 0.68
CA HIS A 149 2.69 4.28 0.31
C HIS A 149 1.86 3.05 -0.05
N LEU A 150 2.26 2.34 -1.11
CA LEU A 150 1.64 1.09 -1.54
C LEU A 150 2.47 -0.10 -1.07
N MET A 151 1.82 -1.09 -0.47
CA MET A 151 2.37 -2.41 -0.20
C MET A 151 1.48 -3.43 -0.90
N LEU A 152 1.89 -3.85 -2.09
CA LEU A 152 1.09 -4.68 -2.99
C LEU A 152 1.58 -6.12 -2.96
N GLY A 153 0.71 -7.04 -2.57
CA GLY A 153 0.93 -8.47 -2.69
C GLY A 153 0.36 -9.00 -3.99
N THR A 154 1.04 -9.96 -4.63
CA THR A 154 0.52 -10.68 -5.79
C THR A 154 1.07 -12.09 -5.88
N GLN A 155 0.28 -13.01 -6.42
CA GLN A 155 0.75 -14.36 -6.75
C GLN A 155 1.33 -14.43 -8.16
N ARG A 156 0.98 -13.48 -9.04
CA ARG A 156 1.44 -13.39 -10.42
C ARG A 156 2.16 -12.07 -10.61
N ALA A 157 3.49 -12.10 -10.65
CA ALA A 157 4.29 -10.91 -10.88
C ALA A 157 4.30 -10.49 -12.36
N ALA A 158 4.29 -11.46 -13.27
CA ALA A 158 4.39 -11.21 -14.70
C ALA A 158 3.00 -10.94 -15.34
N GLY A 159 2.90 -9.89 -16.15
CA GLY A 159 1.77 -9.61 -17.03
C GLY A 159 0.49 -9.08 -16.37
N THR A 160 0.46 -8.95 -15.03
CA THR A 160 -0.76 -8.51 -14.33
C THR A 160 -0.67 -7.06 -13.84
N VAL A 161 0.53 -6.58 -13.60
CA VAL A 161 0.79 -5.20 -13.18
C VAL A 161 1.38 -4.45 -14.37
N ARG A 162 0.76 -3.34 -14.77
CA ARG A 162 1.22 -2.56 -15.92
C ARG A 162 2.60 -1.96 -15.68
N ASP A 163 3.38 -1.83 -16.74
CA ASP A 163 4.74 -1.28 -16.69
C ASP A 163 4.79 0.12 -16.09
N GLY A 164 3.78 0.95 -16.33
CA GLY A 164 3.68 2.30 -15.78
C GLY A 164 3.58 2.32 -14.24
N LEU A 165 2.85 1.39 -13.64
CA LEU A 165 2.80 1.23 -12.19
C LEU A 165 4.12 0.66 -11.67
N LEU A 166 4.65 -0.37 -12.33
CA LEU A 166 5.92 -1.01 -11.94
C LEU A 166 7.11 -0.03 -11.96
N ALA A 167 7.12 0.92 -12.90
CA ALA A 167 8.19 1.92 -12.98
C ALA A 167 8.33 2.76 -11.70
N ASN A 168 7.22 2.95 -10.97
CA ASN A 168 7.16 3.73 -9.73
C ASN A 168 7.23 2.87 -8.46
N ILE A 169 7.41 1.55 -8.57
CA ILE A 169 7.58 0.63 -7.45
C ILE A 169 9.02 0.08 -7.46
N PRO A 170 9.96 0.77 -6.81
CA PRO A 170 11.38 0.37 -6.85
C PRO A 170 11.66 -0.86 -5.99
N LEU A 171 10.93 -1.04 -4.87
CA LEU A 171 11.13 -2.19 -3.99
C LEU A 171 10.29 -3.37 -4.45
N ARG A 172 10.97 -4.42 -4.91
CA ARG A 172 10.34 -5.65 -5.37
C ARG A 172 10.93 -6.83 -4.64
N LEU A 173 10.08 -7.55 -3.92
CA LEU A 173 10.43 -8.75 -3.18
C LEU A 173 9.80 -9.95 -3.87
N CYS A 174 10.60 -10.93 -4.22
CA CYS A 174 10.12 -12.16 -4.80
C CYS A 174 10.40 -13.31 -3.83
N LEU A 175 9.35 -13.85 -3.25
CA LEU A 175 9.41 -15.11 -2.53
C LEU A 175 9.36 -16.25 -3.56
N ARG A 176 9.63 -17.48 -3.10
CA ARG A 176 9.72 -18.63 -4.00
C ARG A 176 8.58 -18.66 -5.03
N VAL A 177 8.91 -18.41 -6.29
CA VAL A 177 8.08 -18.63 -7.47
C VAL A 177 8.54 -19.92 -8.12
N VAL A 178 7.66 -20.59 -8.85
CA VAL A 178 8.09 -21.68 -9.74
C VAL A 178 8.37 -21.02 -11.07
N ASP A 179 9.62 -21.05 -11.49
CA ASP A 179 9.98 -20.73 -12.87
C ASP A 179 9.30 -21.76 -13.78
N GLU A 180 8.53 -21.30 -14.74
CA GLU A 180 8.30 -21.99 -15.98
C GLU A 180 9.05 -21.25 -17.08
#